data_1df9601ee59c4dbf0f0e1bb7e0fb9db5
#
_entry.id   1df9601ee59c4dbf0f0e1bb7e0fb9db5
#
_cell.length_a   1.000
_cell.length_b   1.000
_cell.length_c   1.000
_cell.angle_alpha   90.00
_cell.angle_beta   90.00
_cell.angle_gamma   90.00
#
_symmetry.space_group_name_H-M   'P 1'
#
loop_
_entity.id
_entity.type
_entity.pdbx_description
1 polymer ?
#
loop_
_entity_poly.entity_id
_entity_poly.type
_entity_poly.pdbx_seq_one_letter_code
_entity_poly.pdbx_strand_id
1 'polypeptide(L)'
;RGVERSRGLGDVYKRQVIGSAVVHDRYGIGRYHGLKKITTNNKINEYVCISYADNDKLYVPVSSLDCVNKYISVDQNIPLHKLGSNQWNAAKKKALKKVNDIAAEILELNAKRNSIKGNTYEVEKIIVNKFADEFIYDETEDQVKAIDEVIDDLRSEKITDRLICGDVGFGKTEVAM
;
A
#
# COMPACT_ATOMS: atom_id res chain seq x y z
N ARG A 1 -21.92 10.53 0.02
CA ARG A 1 -20.80 9.55 0.09
C ARG A 1 -19.57 10.10 0.85
N GLY A 2 -19.32 11.43 0.89
CA GLY A 2 -18.17 12.03 1.61
C GLY A 2 -18.32 12.06 3.14
N VAL A 3 -19.54 12.16 3.66
CA VAL A 3 -19.82 12.28 5.09
C VAL A 3 -19.65 10.96 5.85
N GLU A 4 -19.90 9.84 5.22
CA GLU A 4 -19.68 8.50 5.85
C GLU A 4 -18.20 8.15 5.99
N ARG A 5 -17.36 8.50 5.02
CA ARG A 5 -15.90 8.29 5.12
C ARG A 5 -15.27 9.10 6.26
N SER A 6 -15.70 10.33 6.48
CA SER A 6 -15.15 11.16 7.56
C SER A 6 -15.54 10.67 8.96
N ARG A 7 -16.73 10.06 9.13
CA ARG A 7 -17.14 9.45 10.41
C ARG A 7 -16.28 8.22 10.75
N GLY A 8 -16.00 7.36 9.79
CA GLY A 8 -15.14 6.16 10.01
C GLY A 8 -13.69 6.54 10.35
N LEU A 9 -13.11 7.55 9.69
CA LEU A 9 -11.76 8.04 9.97
C LEU A 9 -11.65 8.66 11.37
N GLY A 10 -12.63 9.44 11.79
CA GLY A 10 -12.66 10.01 13.15
C GLY A 10 -12.67 8.95 14.24
N ASP A 11 -13.36 7.81 14.04
CA ASP A 11 -13.38 6.69 14.98
C ASP A 11 -12.06 5.92 15.04
N VAL A 12 -11.32 5.82 13.94
CA VAL A 12 -9.95 5.25 13.92
C VAL A 12 -9.00 6.09 14.77
N TYR A 13 -9.08 7.43 14.68
CA TYR A 13 -8.24 8.33 15.48
C TYR A 13 -8.64 8.38 16.97
N LYS A 14 -9.90 8.12 17.31
CA LYS A 14 -10.33 7.98 18.72
C LYS A 14 -9.70 6.78 19.41
N ARG A 15 -9.33 5.74 18.65
CA ARG A 15 -8.65 4.53 19.17
C ARG A 15 -7.13 4.66 19.18
N GLN A 16 -6.57 5.74 18.65
CA GLN A 16 -5.13 5.94 18.60
C GLN A 16 -4.61 6.39 19.96
N VAL A 17 -3.49 5.78 20.40
CA VAL A 17 -2.89 6.08 21.69
C VAL A 17 -2.29 7.49 21.65
N ILE A 18 -2.62 8.32 22.65
CA ILE A 18 -2.02 9.64 22.83
C ILE A 18 -0.49 9.48 22.98
N GLY A 19 0.28 10.33 22.29
CA GLY A 19 1.74 10.25 22.23
C GLY A 19 2.27 9.42 21.06
N SER A 20 1.41 8.68 20.32
CA SER A 20 1.84 7.96 19.12
C SER A 20 2.32 8.91 18.02
N ALA A 21 3.29 8.45 17.23
CA ALA A 21 3.79 9.20 16.09
C ALA A 21 2.78 9.19 14.94
N VAL A 22 2.60 10.37 14.33
CA VAL A 22 1.76 10.58 13.16
C VAL A 22 2.51 11.42 12.12
N VAL A 23 2.18 11.23 10.86
CA VAL A 23 2.73 12.02 9.75
C VAL A 23 1.63 12.86 9.14
N HIS A 24 1.86 14.15 9.03
CA HIS A 24 1.04 15.07 8.25
C HIS A 24 1.74 15.33 6.90
N ASP A 25 1.01 15.24 5.80
CA ASP A 25 1.57 15.34 4.44
C ASP A 25 2.37 16.63 4.18
N ARG A 26 1.97 17.74 4.81
CA ARG A 26 2.62 19.06 4.63
C ARG A 26 3.65 19.38 5.71
N TYR A 27 3.45 18.89 6.94
CA TYR A 27 4.24 19.31 8.11
C TYR A 27 5.14 18.22 8.67
N GLY A 28 4.99 16.98 8.19
CA GLY A 28 5.85 15.86 8.57
C GLY A 28 5.47 15.20 9.88
N ILE A 29 6.47 14.68 10.59
CA ILE A 29 6.28 13.82 11.76
C ILE A 29 6.01 14.66 13.00
N GLY A 30 4.91 14.34 13.69
CA GLY A 30 4.53 14.89 14.99
C GLY A 30 3.99 13.80 15.91
N ARG A 31 3.54 14.17 17.11
CA ARG A 31 2.90 13.29 18.09
C ARG A 31 1.43 13.63 18.25
N TYR A 32 0.60 12.60 18.23
CA TYR A 32 -0.84 12.73 18.45
C TYR A 32 -1.15 13.08 19.91
N HIS A 33 -1.92 14.16 20.13
CA HIS A 33 -2.33 14.64 21.45
C HIS A 33 -3.85 14.52 21.71
N GLY A 34 -4.54 13.74 20.90
CA GLY A 34 -5.98 13.52 21.05
C GLY A 34 -6.82 14.51 20.24
N LEU A 35 -8.14 14.36 20.40
CA LEU A 35 -9.13 15.22 19.79
C LEU A 35 -9.43 16.42 20.70
N LYS A 36 -9.60 17.60 20.10
CA LYS A 36 -10.02 18.82 20.80
C LYS A 36 -11.22 19.43 20.12
N LYS A 37 -12.19 19.86 20.92
CA LYS A 37 -13.33 20.65 20.47
C LYS A 37 -12.98 22.12 20.58
N ILE A 38 -13.07 22.84 19.46
CA ILE A 38 -12.81 24.28 19.39
C ILE A 38 -14.07 24.93 18.84
N THR A 39 -14.55 25.94 19.57
CA THR A 39 -15.70 26.74 19.14
C THR A 39 -15.19 27.90 18.28
N THR A 40 -15.56 27.89 17.00
CA THR A 40 -15.26 28.99 16.07
C THR A 40 -16.56 29.46 15.44
N ASN A 41 -16.85 30.76 15.47
CA ASN A 41 -18.07 31.34 14.90
C ASN A 41 -19.37 30.64 15.40
N ASN A 42 -19.47 30.43 16.70
CA ASN A 42 -20.61 29.76 17.39
C ASN A 42 -20.86 28.30 16.91
N LYS A 43 -19.92 27.68 16.21
CA LYS A 43 -19.96 26.25 15.83
C LYS A 43 -18.84 25.48 16.52
N ILE A 44 -19.20 24.34 17.13
CA ILE A 44 -18.26 23.45 17.76
C ILE A 44 -17.72 22.51 16.67
N ASN A 45 -16.42 22.59 16.42
CA ASN A 45 -15.73 21.69 15.49
C ASN A 45 -14.71 20.84 16.23
N GLU A 46 -14.54 19.60 15.80
CA GLU A 46 -13.54 18.69 16.34
C GLU A 46 -12.25 18.76 15.51
N TYR A 47 -11.13 18.81 16.21
CA TYR A 47 -9.79 18.86 15.62
C TYR A 47 -8.90 17.79 16.24
N VAL A 48 -8.06 17.16 15.41
CA VAL A 48 -6.91 16.39 15.85
C VAL A 48 -5.80 17.33 16.25
N CYS A 49 -5.29 17.20 17.47
CA CYS A 49 -4.15 17.96 17.95
C CYS A 49 -2.87 17.17 17.75
N ILE A 50 -1.89 17.73 17.06
CA ILE A 50 -0.58 17.14 16.79
C ILE A 50 0.47 18.09 17.33
N SER A 51 1.40 17.59 18.17
CA SER A 51 2.55 18.37 18.64
C SER A 51 3.79 18.08 17.79
N TYR A 52 4.56 19.11 17.58
CA TYR A 52 5.82 19.11 16.82
C TYR A 52 7.00 19.49 17.71
N ALA A 53 8.20 19.62 17.15
CA ALA A 53 9.33 20.18 17.87
C ALA A 53 9.01 21.57 18.42
N ASP A 54 9.76 22.02 19.43
CA ASP A 54 9.60 23.30 20.10
C ASP A 54 8.21 23.52 20.75
N ASN A 55 7.46 22.43 21.05
CA ASN A 55 6.12 22.46 21.63
C ASN A 55 5.03 23.09 20.74
N ASP A 56 5.32 23.26 19.47
CA ASP A 56 4.34 23.75 18.50
C ASP A 56 3.16 22.77 18.36
N LYS A 57 1.94 23.30 18.19
CA LYS A 57 0.73 22.48 18.03
C LYS A 57 0.00 22.82 16.74
N LEU A 58 -0.34 21.79 16.00
CA LEU A 58 -1.18 21.86 14.82
C LEU A 58 -2.55 21.28 15.13
N TYR A 59 -3.59 21.99 14.73
CA TYR A 59 -4.97 21.54 14.85
C TYR A 59 -5.50 21.22 13.46
N VAL A 60 -5.75 19.95 13.18
CA VAL A 60 -6.26 19.48 11.90
C VAL A 60 -7.74 19.18 12.04
N PRO A 61 -8.62 19.81 11.25
CA PRO A 61 -10.05 19.51 11.27
C PRO A 61 -10.30 18.02 10.97
N VAL A 62 -11.28 17.41 11.62
CA VAL A 62 -11.65 15.99 11.37
C VAL A 62 -12.08 15.77 9.91
N SER A 63 -12.58 16.81 9.24
CA SER A 63 -12.89 16.77 7.79
C SER A 63 -11.66 16.64 6.88
N SER A 64 -10.45 16.91 7.39
CA SER A 64 -9.18 16.90 6.64
C SER A 64 -8.21 15.85 7.17
N LEU A 65 -8.71 14.77 7.75
CA LEU A 65 -7.88 13.69 8.30
C LEU A 65 -7.15 12.87 7.24
N ASP A 66 -7.55 12.96 5.99
CA ASP A 66 -6.89 12.29 4.84
C ASP A 66 -5.41 12.66 4.72
N CYS A 67 -5.01 13.85 5.21
CA CYS A 67 -3.63 14.31 5.19
C CYS A 67 -2.80 13.87 6.41
N VAL A 68 -3.38 13.10 7.36
CA VAL A 68 -2.69 12.60 8.54
C VAL A 68 -2.69 11.08 8.52
N ASN A 69 -1.50 10.49 8.65
CA ASN A 69 -1.33 9.04 8.65
C ASN A 69 -0.60 8.59 9.90
N LYS A 70 -0.85 7.34 10.33
CA LYS A 70 -0.08 6.72 11.40
C LYS A 70 1.36 6.51 10.94
N TYR A 71 2.33 6.96 11.72
CA TYR A 71 3.74 6.65 11.48
C TYR A 71 4.11 5.35 12.18
N ILE A 72 4.54 4.37 11.40
CA ILE A 72 5.01 3.08 11.92
C ILE A 72 6.54 3.10 11.84
N SER A 73 7.20 3.04 12.99
CA SER A 73 8.65 2.95 13.10
C SER A 73 9.03 1.86 14.11
N VAL A 74 10.16 1.24 13.87
CA VAL A 74 10.80 0.31 14.80
C VAL A 74 11.43 1.07 15.98
N ASP A 75 11.89 2.29 15.73
CA ASP A 75 12.49 3.15 16.74
C ASP A 75 11.45 3.92 17.54
N GLN A 76 11.51 3.83 18.86
CA GLN A 76 10.66 4.61 19.77
C GLN A 76 11.06 6.09 19.82
N ASN A 77 12.29 6.42 19.48
CA ASN A 77 12.84 7.77 19.56
C ASN A 77 12.81 8.46 18.18
N ILE A 78 11.60 8.83 17.75
CA ILE A 78 11.37 9.45 16.46
C ILE A 78 11.61 10.96 16.57
N PRO A 79 12.53 11.55 15.77
CA PRO A 79 12.73 13.00 15.77
C PRO A 79 11.50 13.70 15.19
N LEU A 80 10.95 14.64 15.97
CA LEU A 80 9.82 15.45 15.53
C LEU A 80 10.32 16.56 14.59
N HIS A 81 9.53 16.85 13.56
CA HIS A 81 9.79 17.97 12.68
C HIS A 81 9.39 19.29 13.34
N LYS A 82 10.02 20.38 12.88
CA LYS A 82 9.65 21.74 13.29
C LYS A 82 8.66 22.33 12.29
N LEU A 83 7.57 22.91 12.77
CA LEU A 83 6.58 23.59 11.93
C LEU A 83 7.24 24.76 11.18
N GLY A 84 6.88 24.91 9.90
CA GLY A 84 7.43 25.98 9.07
C GLY A 84 8.87 25.75 8.60
N SER A 85 9.55 24.67 9.01
CA SER A 85 10.88 24.33 8.52
C SER A 85 10.83 23.62 7.17
N ASN A 86 11.93 23.68 6.43
CA ASN A 86 12.06 23.00 5.14
C ASN A 86 12.51 21.53 5.26
N GLN A 87 12.70 21.03 6.49
CA GLN A 87 13.22 19.69 6.78
C GLN A 87 12.36 18.58 6.16
N TRP A 88 11.04 18.68 6.31
CA TRP A 88 10.13 17.69 5.75
C TRP A 88 10.15 17.67 4.23
N ASN A 89 10.17 18.83 3.59
CA ASN A 89 10.24 18.92 2.13
C ASN A 89 11.57 18.35 1.60
N ALA A 90 12.68 18.61 2.29
CA ALA A 90 13.97 18.04 1.95
C ALA A 90 13.98 16.51 2.10
N ALA A 91 13.38 15.98 3.18
CA ALA A 91 13.26 14.54 3.41
C ALA A 91 12.39 13.87 2.32
N LYS A 92 11.23 14.47 1.96
CA LYS A 92 10.38 13.99 0.86
C LYS A 92 11.12 14.00 -0.48
N LYS A 93 11.83 15.08 -0.80
CA LYS A 93 12.60 15.17 -2.04
C LYS A 93 13.70 14.11 -2.13
N LYS A 94 14.39 13.85 -1.01
CA LYS A 94 15.42 12.79 -0.92
C LYS A 94 14.80 11.40 -1.10
N ALA A 95 13.64 11.14 -0.47
CA ALA A 95 12.92 9.88 -0.61
C ALA A 95 12.42 9.67 -2.04
N LEU A 96 11.82 10.71 -2.65
CA LEU A 96 11.36 10.67 -4.03
C LEU A 96 12.49 10.38 -5.03
N LYS A 97 13.66 10.98 -4.81
CA LYS A 97 14.83 10.68 -5.65
C LYS A 97 15.20 9.20 -5.57
N LYS A 98 15.27 8.62 -4.36
CA LYS A 98 15.55 7.18 -4.19
C LYS A 98 14.49 6.29 -4.86
N VAL A 99 13.21 6.65 -4.75
CA VAL A 99 12.12 5.91 -5.42
C VAL A 99 12.29 5.97 -6.93
N ASN A 100 12.63 7.13 -7.49
CA ASN A 100 12.86 7.26 -8.93
C ASN A 100 14.09 6.46 -9.40
N ASP A 101 15.18 6.45 -8.62
CA ASP A 101 16.37 5.68 -8.93
C ASP A 101 16.04 4.17 -8.97
N ILE A 102 15.30 3.65 -7.97
CA ILE A 102 14.84 2.26 -7.92
C ILE A 102 13.87 1.95 -9.07
N ALA A 103 12.94 2.86 -9.36
CA ALA A 103 12.00 2.68 -10.47
C ALA A 103 12.73 2.58 -11.83
N ALA A 104 13.77 3.40 -12.04
CA ALA A 104 14.60 3.34 -13.24
C ALA A 104 15.33 2.00 -13.36
N GLU A 105 15.89 1.49 -12.25
CA GLU A 105 16.54 0.17 -12.21
C GLU A 105 15.56 -0.97 -12.55
N ILE A 106 14.36 -0.94 -11.96
CA ILE A 106 13.31 -1.94 -12.25
C ILE A 106 12.90 -1.89 -13.73
N LEU A 107 12.73 -0.69 -14.29
CA LEU A 107 12.40 -0.51 -15.71
C LEU A 107 13.50 -1.06 -16.63
N GLU A 108 14.77 -0.82 -16.28
CA GLU A 108 15.91 -1.36 -17.03
C GLU A 108 15.94 -2.89 -16.99
N LEU A 109 15.73 -3.50 -15.81
CA LEU A 109 15.65 -4.95 -15.65
C LEU A 109 14.50 -5.54 -16.46
N ASN A 110 13.31 -4.91 -16.44
CA ASN A 110 12.19 -5.35 -17.24
C ASN A 110 12.45 -5.22 -18.74
N ALA A 111 13.08 -4.13 -19.18
CA ALA A 111 13.46 -3.96 -20.59
C ALA A 111 14.46 -5.03 -21.05
N LYS A 112 15.48 -5.34 -20.23
CA LYS A 112 16.43 -6.42 -20.49
C LYS A 112 15.71 -7.76 -20.58
N ARG A 113 14.81 -8.09 -19.63
CA ARG A 113 14.04 -9.32 -19.64
C ARG A 113 13.18 -9.44 -20.91
N ASN A 114 12.50 -8.38 -21.31
CA ASN A 114 11.66 -8.39 -22.50
C ASN A 114 12.46 -8.48 -23.81
N SER A 115 13.76 -8.17 -23.80
CA SER A 115 14.63 -8.29 -24.98
C SER A 115 15.21 -9.70 -25.16
N ILE A 116 15.14 -10.55 -24.14
CA ILE A 116 15.65 -11.93 -24.17
C ILE A 116 14.49 -12.86 -24.58
N LYS A 117 14.77 -13.77 -25.52
CA LYS A 117 13.83 -14.83 -25.88
C LYS A 117 13.83 -15.91 -24.77
N GLY A 118 12.66 -16.22 -24.26
CA GLY A 118 12.44 -17.35 -23.36
C GLY A 118 12.41 -18.68 -24.10
N ASN A 119 12.41 -19.77 -23.33
CA ASN A 119 12.14 -21.11 -23.88
C ASN A 119 10.62 -21.28 -24.06
N THR A 120 10.24 -21.85 -25.19
CA THR A 120 8.85 -22.26 -25.43
C THR A 120 8.67 -23.70 -25.04
N TYR A 121 7.55 -24.02 -24.43
CA TYR A 121 7.19 -25.39 -24.05
C TYR A 121 5.99 -25.86 -24.88
N GLU A 122 6.06 -27.07 -25.44
CA GLU A 122 4.90 -27.70 -26.02
C GLU A 122 4.06 -28.32 -24.91
N VAL A 123 3.00 -27.60 -24.51
CA VAL A 123 2.06 -28.11 -23.51
C VAL A 123 0.93 -28.83 -24.23
N GLU A 124 0.87 -30.15 -24.09
CA GLU A 124 -0.20 -30.97 -24.66
C GLU A 124 -1.49 -30.80 -23.81
N LYS A 125 -2.57 -30.33 -24.43
CA LYS A 125 -3.86 -30.20 -23.76
C LYS A 125 -4.39 -31.48 -23.13
N ILE A 126 -4.06 -32.63 -23.73
CA ILE A 126 -4.48 -33.95 -23.23
C ILE A 126 -3.87 -34.22 -21.84
N ILE A 127 -2.60 -33.86 -21.64
CA ILE A 127 -1.92 -34.05 -20.34
C ILE A 127 -2.52 -33.12 -19.30
N VAL A 128 -2.75 -31.86 -19.65
CA VAL A 128 -3.36 -30.87 -18.74
C VAL A 128 -4.76 -31.32 -18.33
N ASN A 129 -5.60 -31.75 -19.29
CA ASN A 129 -6.94 -32.21 -18.98
C ASN A 129 -6.94 -33.47 -18.10
N LYS A 130 -6.05 -34.42 -18.34
CA LYS A 130 -5.93 -35.60 -17.48
C LYS A 130 -5.54 -35.25 -16.05
N PHE A 131 -4.67 -34.28 -15.89
CA PHE A 131 -4.29 -33.78 -14.55
C PHE A 131 -5.46 -33.09 -13.87
N ALA A 132 -6.21 -32.24 -14.59
CA ALA A 132 -7.40 -31.58 -14.06
C ALA A 132 -8.51 -32.58 -13.67
N ASP A 133 -8.71 -33.67 -14.47
CA ASP A 133 -9.69 -34.72 -14.19
C ASP A 133 -9.37 -35.52 -12.91
N GLU A 134 -8.12 -35.50 -12.43
CA GLU A 134 -7.70 -36.13 -11.16
C GLU A 134 -7.98 -35.25 -9.95
N PHE A 135 -8.28 -33.98 -10.14
CA PHE A 135 -8.60 -33.05 -9.06
C PHE A 135 -10.01 -33.33 -8.53
N ILE A 136 -10.14 -33.39 -7.21
CA ILE A 136 -11.37 -33.83 -6.52
C ILE A 136 -12.48 -32.75 -6.56
N TYR A 137 -12.10 -31.50 -6.80
CA TYR A 137 -12.99 -30.34 -6.75
C TYR A 137 -13.10 -29.72 -8.14
N ASP A 138 -14.26 -29.10 -8.41
CA ASP A 138 -14.45 -28.30 -9.63
C ASP A 138 -13.67 -26.99 -9.52
N GLU A 139 -12.90 -26.65 -10.53
CA GLU A 139 -12.17 -25.37 -10.59
C GLU A 139 -13.13 -24.21 -10.72
N THR A 140 -12.79 -23.11 -10.07
CA THR A 140 -13.50 -21.86 -10.25
C THR A 140 -13.13 -21.21 -11.59
N GLU A 141 -13.99 -20.31 -12.10
CA GLU A 141 -13.70 -19.57 -13.33
C GLU A 141 -12.36 -18.82 -13.28
N ASP A 142 -12.01 -18.26 -12.10
CA ASP A 142 -10.74 -17.56 -11.91
C ASP A 142 -9.53 -18.52 -11.92
N GLN A 143 -9.69 -19.73 -11.40
CA GLN A 143 -8.63 -20.77 -11.44
C GLN A 143 -8.40 -21.24 -12.87
N VAL A 144 -9.45 -21.57 -13.63
CA VAL A 144 -9.37 -21.96 -15.04
C VAL A 144 -8.68 -20.86 -15.85
N LYS A 145 -9.09 -19.61 -15.66
CA LYS A 145 -8.46 -18.46 -16.32
C LYS A 145 -6.98 -18.33 -15.99
N ALA A 146 -6.61 -18.51 -14.72
CA ALA A 146 -5.21 -18.42 -14.29
C ALA A 146 -4.36 -19.55 -14.90
N ILE A 147 -4.90 -20.77 -14.98
CA ILE A 147 -4.25 -21.93 -15.63
C ILE A 147 -4.03 -21.65 -17.12
N ASP A 148 -5.07 -21.21 -17.84
CA ASP A 148 -4.97 -20.88 -19.26
C ASP A 148 -3.91 -19.79 -19.52
N GLU A 149 -3.89 -18.75 -18.71
CA GLU A 149 -2.89 -17.68 -18.81
C GLU A 149 -1.45 -18.17 -18.55
N VAL A 150 -1.24 -19.10 -17.62
CA VAL A 150 0.07 -19.71 -17.36
C VAL A 150 0.49 -20.58 -18.55
N ILE A 151 -0.43 -21.37 -19.11
CA ILE A 151 -0.17 -22.21 -20.28
C ILE A 151 0.21 -21.34 -21.50
N ASP A 152 -0.50 -20.23 -21.71
CA ASP A 152 -0.20 -19.29 -22.79
C ASP A 152 1.18 -18.62 -22.60
N ASP A 153 1.53 -18.27 -21.37
CA ASP A 153 2.88 -17.78 -21.05
C ASP A 153 3.95 -18.82 -21.39
N LEU A 154 3.77 -20.09 -21.00
CA LEU A 154 4.71 -21.17 -21.26
C LEU A 154 4.89 -21.46 -22.77
N ARG A 155 3.84 -21.26 -23.56
CA ARG A 155 3.89 -21.40 -25.03
C ARG A 155 4.51 -20.20 -25.72
N SER A 156 4.59 -19.06 -25.04
CA SER A 156 5.16 -17.84 -25.60
C SER A 156 6.69 -17.84 -25.58
N GLU A 157 7.32 -17.07 -26.49
CA GLU A 157 8.78 -16.83 -26.45
C GLU A 157 9.18 -15.81 -25.36
N LYS A 158 8.26 -15.38 -24.50
CA LYS A 158 8.54 -14.42 -23.44
C LYS A 158 9.00 -15.13 -22.19
N ILE A 159 9.88 -14.50 -21.42
CA ILE A 159 10.23 -14.99 -20.09
C ILE A 159 9.02 -14.82 -19.18
N THR A 160 8.50 -15.91 -18.67
CA THR A 160 7.35 -15.94 -17.76
C THR A 160 7.74 -15.40 -16.38
N ASP A 161 6.98 -14.42 -15.89
CA ASP A 161 7.08 -13.89 -14.53
C ASP A 161 5.68 -13.46 -14.10
N ARG A 162 4.95 -14.40 -13.52
CA ARG A 162 3.52 -14.22 -13.18
C ARG A 162 3.30 -14.40 -11.69
N LEU A 163 2.62 -13.45 -11.07
CA LEU A 163 2.18 -13.53 -9.69
C LEU A 163 0.70 -13.94 -9.63
N ILE A 164 0.41 -15.08 -9.01
CA ILE A 164 -0.93 -15.57 -8.77
C ILE A 164 -1.30 -15.26 -7.32
N CYS A 165 -2.28 -14.38 -7.14
CA CYS A 165 -2.79 -13.97 -5.83
C CYS A 165 -4.11 -14.68 -5.52
N GLY A 166 -4.26 -15.12 -4.28
CA GLY A 166 -5.50 -15.73 -3.77
C GLY A 166 -5.43 -15.92 -2.27
N ASP A 167 -6.59 -16.00 -1.61
CA ASP A 167 -6.68 -16.22 -0.18
C ASP A 167 -6.19 -17.63 0.22
N VAL A 168 -5.96 -17.84 1.52
CA VAL A 168 -5.52 -19.15 2.05
C VAL A 168 -6.62 -20.18 1.82
N GLY A 169 -6.27 -21.34 1.28
CA GLY A 169 -7.22 -22.43 1.00
C GLY A 169 -7.93 -22.36 -0.36
N PHE A 170 -7.67 -21.34 -1.20
CA PHE A 170 -8.29 -21.18 -2.53
C PHE A 170 -7.53 -21.90 -3.67
N GLY A 171 -6.92 -23.03 -3.41
CA GLY A 171 -6.38 -23.92 -4.47
C GLY A 171 -5.23 -23.34 -5.30
N LYS A 172 -4.43 -22.36 -4.78
CA LYS A 172 -3.28 -21.81 -5.50
C LYS A 172 -2.26 -22.87 -5.92
N THR A 173 -2.15 -23.92 -5.14
CA THR A 173 -1.23 -25.04 -5.42
C THR A 173 -1.64 -25.77 -6.67
N GLU A 174 -2.95 -26.00 -6.89
CA GLU A 174 -3.48 -26.65 -8.09
C GLU A 174 -3.15 -25.86 -9.35
N VAL A 175 -3.30 -24.55 -9.30
CA VAL A 175 -2.93 -23.66 -10.43
C VAL A 175 -1.43 -23.70 -10.72
N ALA A 176 -0.59 -24.00 -9.72
CA ALA A 176 0.87 -24.02 -9.87
C ALA A 176 1.43 -25.37 -10.29
N MET A 177 0.68 -26.46 -10.14
CA MET A 177 1.08 -27.83 -10.49
C MET A 177 0.80 -28.14 -11.95
#